data_3645323fd5963744a6cf6119faa1a45e
#
_entry.id   3645323fd5963744a6cf6119faa1a45e
#
_cell.length_a   1.000
_cell.length_b   1.000
_cell.length_c   1.000
_cell.angle_alpha   90.00
_cell.angle_beta   90.00
_cell.angle_gamma   90.00
#
_symmetry.space_group_name_H-M   'P 1'
#
loop_
_entity.id
_entity.type
_entity.pdbx_description
1 polymer ?
#
loop_
_entity_poly.entity_id
_entity_poly.type
_entity_poly.pdbx_seq_one_letter_code
_entity_poly.pdbx_strand_id
1 'polypeptide(L)'
;MTHRTLQIIINGQQVEWNNTKISFKEIVKIAFPQVTDKELVLYTVTYHNWPKENPKGSMSSKDKVDVTNQMVFTCTSTSQS
;
A
#
# COMPACT_ATOMS: atom_id res chain seq x y z
N MET A 1 5.90 -5.57 -26.61
CA MET A 1 5.83 -4.90 -25.61
C MET A 1 5.82 -5.60 -24.35
N THR A 2 6.60 -5.31 -23.43
CA THR A 2 6.63 -5.99 -22.28
C THR A 2 6.00 -5.27 -21.20
N HIS A 3 5.27 -5.95 -20.39
CA HIS A 3 4.68 -5.40 -19.26
C HIS A 3 5.58 -5.70 -18.11
N ARG A 4 5.86 -4.70 -17.30
CA ARG A 4 6.61 -4.94 -16.18
C ARG A 4 5.73 -5.08 -15.03
N THR A 5 5.68 -6.15 -14.38
CA THR A 5 4.90 -6.39 -13.20
C THR A 5 5.82 -6.32 -11.99
N LEU A 6 5.44 -5.49 -11.04
CA LEU A 6 6.24 -5.38 -9.82
C LEU A 6 5.62 -6.24 -8.74
N GLN A 7 6.45 -6.69 -7.83
CA GLN A 7 5.94 -7.44 -6.71
C GLN A 7 6.00 -6.56 -5.50
N ILE A 8 4.88 -6.37 -4.83
CA ILE A 8 4.84 -5.60 -3.61
C ILE A 8 4.28 -6.48 -2.52
N ILE A 9 4.46 -6.06 -1.29
CA ILE A 9 3.98 -6.81 -0.15
C ILE A 9 3.05 -5.90 0.62
N ILE A 10 1.83 -6.36 0.85
CA ILE A 10 0.85 -5.60 1.62
C ILE A 10 0.42 -6.48 2.77
N ASN A 11 0.73 -6.05 3.99
CA ASN A 11 0.40 -6.81 5.20
C ASN A 11 0.92 -8.24 5.11
N GLY A 12 2.14 -8.39 4.60
CA GLY A 12 2.76 -9.70 4.52
C GLY A 12 2.36 -10.56 3.35
N GLN A 13 1.45 -10.06 2.49
CA GLN A 13 1.03 -10.83 1.35
C GLN A 13 1.63 -10.27 0.10
N GLN A 14 2.13 -11.12 -0.76
CA GLN A 14 2.67 -10.68 -2.02
C GLN A 14 1.56 -10.34 -2.98
N VAL A 15 1.69 -9.20 -3.64
CA VAL A 15 0.70 -8.73 -4.59
C VAL A 15 1.44 -8.29 -5.84
N GLU A 16 0.90 -8.64 -6.98
CA GLU A 16 1.48 -8.17 -8.24
C GLU A 16 0.87 -6.85 -8.61
N TRP A 17 1.70 -5.91 -8.98
CA TRP A 17 1.25 -4.57 -9.29
C TRP A 17 1.87 -4.12 -10.59
N ASN A 18 1.05 -3.71 -11.53
CA ASN A 18 1.58 -3.37 -12.83
C ASN A 18 1.38 -1.92 -13.18
N ASN A 19 1.46 -1.06 -12.21
CA ASN A 19 1.45 0.36 -12.42
C ASN A 19 2.64 0.97 -11.75
N THR A 20 2.96 2.21 -12.09
CA THR A 20 4.10 2.86 -11.48
C THR A 20 3.76 3.53 -10.15
N LYS A 21 2.47 3.69 -9.87
CA LYS A 21 2.06 4.33 -8.64
C LYS A 21 0.94 3.53 -7.99
N ILE A 22 0.82 3.68 -6.70
CA ILE A 22 -0.27 3.06 -5.98
C ILE A 22 -0.83 4.08 -5.00
N SER A 23 -2.13 4.10 -4.85
CA SER A 23 -2.78 5.06 -3.98
C SER A 23 -3.14 4.44 -2.66
N PHE A 24 -3.38 5.30 -1.67
CA PHE A 24 -3.83 4.87 -0.36
C PHE A 24 -5.08 3.99 -0.51
N LYS A 25 -6.04 4.44 -1.29
CA LYS A 25 -7.27 3.71 -1.46
C LYS A 25 -7.04 2.31 -2.01
N GLU A 26 -6.14 2.21 -2.98
CA GLU A 26 -5.85 0.92 -3.57
C GLU A 26 -5.23 -0.03 -2.56
N ILE A 27 -4.32 0.47 -1.74
CA ILE A 27 -3.68 -0.35 -0.74
C ILE A 27 -4.70 -0.83 0.29
N VAL A 28 -5.55 0.07 0.76
CA VAL A 28 -6.53 -0.31 1.76
C VAL A 28 -7.52 -1.33 1.20
N LYS A 29 -7.94 -1.14 -0.04
CA LYS A 29 -8.89 -2.08 -0.63
C LYS A 29 -8.29 -3.45 -0.90
N ILE A 30 -7.00 -3.52 -1.14
CA ILE A 30 -6.35 -4.80 -1.28
C ILE A 30 -6.24 -5.48 0.08
N ALA A 31 -5.88 -4.74 1.11
CA ALA A 31 -5.72 -5.31 2.44
C ALA A 31 -7.06 -5.64 3.08
N PHE A 32 -8.07 -4.81 2.83
CA PHE A 32 -9.38 -4.99 3.44
C PHE A 32 -10.45 -4.80 2.36
N PRO A 33 -10.73 -5.81 1.58
CA PRO A 33 -11.59 -5.65 0.40
C PRO A 33 -12.99 -5.14 0.68
N GLN A 34 -13.44 -5.25 1.92
CA GLN A 34 -14.79 -4.82 2.22
C GLN A 34 -14.88 -3.39 2.69
N VAL A 35 -13.76 -2.67 2.70
CA VAL A 35 -13.76 -1.32 3.20
C VAL A 35 -14.56 -0.43 2.27
N THR A 36 -15.28 0.54 2.81
CA THR A 36 -15.98 1.50 2.00
C THR A 36 -15.18 2.79 1.94
N ASP A 37 -15.53 3.65 1.01
CA ASP A 37 -14.79 4.89 0.86
C ASP A 37 -14.88 5.75 2.10
N LYS A 38 -15.99 5.71 2.82
CA LYS A 38 -16.10 6.49 4.01
C LYS A 38 -15.20 5.99 5.11
N GLU A 39 -14.85 4.74 5.07
CA GLU A 39 -14.04 4.16 6.12
C GLU A 39 -12.56 4.33 5.89
N LEU A 40 -12.17 4.87 4.77
CA LEU A 40 -10.75 4.98 4.47
C LEU A 40 -10.01 5.82 5.50
N VAL A 41 -10.67 6.79 6.11
CA VAL A 41 -10.05 7.62 7.11
C VAL A 41 -9.70 6.86 8.38
N LEU A 42 -10.22 5.65 8.52
CA LEU A 42 -9.94 4.86 9.71
C LEU A 42 -8.70 3.99 9.54
N TYR A 43 -7.99 4.14 8.43
CA TYR A 43 -6.85 3.30 8.16
C TYR A 43 -5.57 4.11 8.06
N THR A 44 -4.47 3.46 8.35
CA THR A 44 -3.14 4.06 8.25
C THR A 44 -2.30 3.18 7.36
N VAL A 45 -1.56 3.78 6.46
CA VAL A 45 -0.67 3.04 5.58
C VAL A 45 0.74 3.59 5.72
N THR A 46 1.68 2.69 5.94
CA THR A 46 3.09 3.06 5.96
C THR A 46 3.82 2.20 4.94
N TYR A 47 4.98 2.61 4.53
CA TYR A 47 5.73 1.86 3.54
C TYR A 47 7.23 2.01 3.72
N HIS A 48 7.94 1.05 3.23
CA HIS A 48 9.40 1.13 3.18
C HIS A 48 9.87 0.24 2.04
N ASN A 49 11.13 0.38 1.67
CA ASN A 49 11.67 -0.41 0.59
C ASN A 49 12.54 -1.50 1.15
N TRP A 50 12.34 -2.68 0.67
CA TRP A 50 13.15 -3.80 1.04
C TRP A 50 14.30 -3.89 0.06
N PRO A 51 15.46 -4.25 0.44
CA PRO A 51 15.87 -4.65 1.78
C PRO A 51 16.42 -3.51 2.63
N LYS A 52 16.41 -2.29 2.10
CA LYS A 52 16.97 -1.27 2.78
C LYS A 52 16.07 -0.77 3.76
N GLU A 53 16.51 -0.33 4.81
CA GLU A 53 15.65 0.16 5.71
C GLU A 53 15.45 1.52 5.56
N ASN A 54 15.30 2.01 4.50
CA ASN A 54 15.08 3.22 4.23
C ASN A 54 14.04 3.81 4.45
N PRO A 55 13.76 4.92 4.36
CA PRO A 55 12.95 5.69 5.06
C PRO A 55 11.66 5.16 5.06
N LYS A 56 10.98 5.06 6.16
CA LYS A 56 9.68 4.74 6.17
C LYS A 56 8.93 5.94 5.90
N GLY A 57 7.87 5.87 5.23
CA GLY A 57 6.95 6.94 4.97
C GLY A 57 5.56 6.53 5.33
N SER A 58 4.66 7.48 5.42
CA SER A 58 3.25 7.17 5.65
C SER A 58 2.43 7.88 4.60
N MET A 59 1.21 7.39 4.36
CA MET A 59 0.34 7.93 3.35
C MET A 59 -0.95 8.37 3.98
N SER A 60 -1.47 9.48 3.51
CA SER A 60 -2.80 9.88 3.92
C SER A 60 -3.76 9.51 2.82
N SER A 61 -5.04 9.69 3.08
CA SER A 61 -6.07 9.12 2.23
C SER A 61 -6.06 9.63 0.80
N LYS A 62 -5.36 10.69 0.52
CA LYS A 62 -5.30 11.19 -0.85
C LYS A 62 -3.94 11.03 -1.48
N ASP A 63 -3.04 10.31 -0.84
CA ASP A 63 -1.69 10.19 -1.35
C ASP A 63 -1.53 9.04 -2.33
N LYS A 64 -0.54 9.19 -3.20
CA LYS A 64 -0.07 8.13 -4.05
C LYS A 64 1.41 8.12 -3.95
N VAL A 65 2.02 6.97 -4.09
CA VAL A 65 3.48 6.87 -4.06
C VAL A 65 3.96 6.06 -5.24
N ASP A 66 5.18 6.27 -5.62
CA ASP A 66 5.81 5.48 -6.66
C ASP A 66 6.09 4.09 -6.12
N VAL A 67 5.88 3.11 -6.95
CA VAL A 67 6.04 1.72 -6.56
C VAL A 67 7.38 1.22 -7.06
N THR A 68 8.10 0.54 -6.19
CA THR A 68 9.32 -0.13 -6.60
C THR A 68 9.17 -1.61 -6.30
N ASN A 69 9.98 -2.41 -6.95
CA ASN A 69 9.87 -3.85 -6.78
C ASN A 69 10.19 -4.23 -5.34
N GLN A 70 9.36 -5.05 -4.77
CA GLN A 70 9.49 -5.53 -3.40
C GLN A 70 9.28 -4.45 -2.35
N MET A 71 8.50 -3.44 -2.70
CA MET A 71 8.13 -2.42 -1.75
C MET A 71 7.14 -3.01 -0.75
N VAL A 72 7.26 -2.64 0.50
CA VAL A 72 6.46 -3.20 1.56
C VAL A 72 5.52 -2.14 2.12
N PHE A 73 4.24 -2.51 2.17
CA PHE A 73 3.22 -1.64 2.73
C PHE A 73 2.58 -2.30 3.94
N THR A 74 2.30 -1.50 4.94
CA THR A 74 1.57 -1.96 6.11
C THR A 74 0.32 -1.12 6.27
N CYS A 75 -0.82 -1.77 6.27
CA CYS A 75 -2.09 -1.11 6.38
C CYS A 75 -2.79 -1.58 7.64
N THR A 76 -3.10 -0.67 8.54
CA THR A 76 -3.76 -1.02 9.77
C THR A 76 -4.95 -0.13 10.00
N SER A 77 -5.90 -0.62 10.76
CA SER A 77 -7.07 0.14 11.12
C SER A 77 -6.77 0.95 12.36
N THR A 78 -7.17 2.20 12.34
CA THR A 78 -6.98 3.05 13.49
C THR A 78 -8.22 3.13 14.33
N SER A 79 -9.29 2.37 13.96
CA SER A 79 -10.48 2.44 14.70
C SER A 79 -10.24 1.92 16.09
N GLN A 80 -10.89 2.50 17.04
CA GLN A 80 -10.77 2.05 18.31
C GLN A 80 -11.88 1.33 18.66
N SER A 81 -11.88 0.37 19.33
CA SER A 81 -13.07 -0.36 19.63
C SER A 81 -13.36 -0.38 21.04
#